data_adc839de7f82b8236156415b64eb5935
#
_entry.id   adc839de7f82b8236156415b64eb5935
#
_cell.length_a   1.000
_cell.length_b   1.000
_cell.length_c   1.000
_cell.angle_alpha   90.00
_cell.angle_beta   90.00
_cell.angle_gamma   90.00
#
_symmetry.space_group_name_H-M   'P 1'
#
loop_
_entity.id
_entity.type
_entity.pdbx_description
1 polymer ?
#
loop_
_entity_poly.entity_id
_entity_poly.type
_entity_poly.pdbx_seq_one_letter_code
_entity_poly.pdbx_strand_id
1 'polypeptide(L)'
;MAICSVSKCEKDAKARTYCDTHYQRWRKHGNTETVSVGGQKKGVPHSWSRRGVENKWTLKSTVRPSLQDIAWAAGFLEGEGSFQRKGGGISMSVNAVQVNKEPVQRMVELFGGSLNMYRRKLPSADIWRWEASGARARGIAMTVYPFLSGKRQAQVLSAL
;
A
#
# COMPACT_ATOMS: atom_id res chain seq x y z
N MET A 1 -12.58 46.42 -7.94
CA MET A 1 -11.76 45.31 -7.45
C MET A 1 -10.82 44.88 -8.59
N ALA A 2 -9.57 44.61 -8.31
CA ALA A 2 -8.61 44.21 -9.37
C ALA A 2 -8.82 42.72 -9.76
N ILE A 3 -8.78 42.43 -11.05
CA ILE A 3 -8.89 41.08 -11.57
C ILE A 3 -7.47 40.43 -11.63
N CYS A 4 -7.40 39.14 -11.48
CA CYS A 4 -6.18 38.35 -11.54
C CYS A 4 -5.40 38.59 -12.86
N SER A 5 -4.11 38.89 -12.76
CA SER A 5 -3.25 39.21 -13.92
C SER A 5 -2.92 37.99 -14.80
N VAL A 6 -3.31 36.79 -14.41
CA VAL A 6 -3.12 35.58 -15.25
C VAL A 6 -4.15 35.57 -16.38
N SER A 7 -3.69 35.42 -17.62
CA SER A 7 -4.56 35.41 -18.81
C SER A 7 -5.70 34.39 -18.65
N LYS A 8 -6.92 34.78 -19.03
CA LYS A 8 -8.13 33.97 -18.93
C LYS A 8 -8.59 33.63 -17.50
N CYS A 9 -8.11 34.35 -16.50
CA CYS A 9 -8.57 34.19 -15.12
C CYS A 9 -9.46 35.37 -14.71
N GLU A 10 -10.74 35.13 -14.50
CA GLU A 10 -11.75 36.14 -14.15
C GLU A 10 -11.96 36.31 -12.64
N LYS A 11 -11.07 35.71 -11.80
CA LYS A 11 -11.19 35.76 -10.35
C LYS A 11 -10.57 37.04 -9.80
N ASP A 12 -11.14 37.55 -8.70
CA ASP A 12 -10.58 38.69 -7.99
C ASP A 12 -9.16 38.46 -7.50
N ALA A 13 -8.31 39.46 -7.68
CA ALA A 13 -6.94 39.42 -7.19
C ALA A 13 -6.94 39.61 -5.66
N LYS A 14 -6.23 38.76 -4.94
CA LYS A 14 -6.08 38.83 -3.46
C LYS A 14 -4.68 39.28 -3.03
N ALA A 15 -3.63 38.84 -3.71
CA ALA A 15 -2.26 39.17 -3.35
C ALA A 15 -1.38 39.23 -4.60
N ARG A 16 -0.50 40.24 -4.70
CA ARG A 16 0.46 40.45 -5.80
C ARG A 16 -0.19 40.36 -7.19
N THR A 17 -1.36 40.92 -7.37
CA THR A 17 -2.14 40.84 -8.62
C THR A 17 -2.66 39.46 -9.00
N TYR A 18 -2.53 38.47 -8.14
CA TYR A 18 -3.01 37.10 -8.37
C TYR A 18 -4.22 36.77 -7.50
N CYS A 19 -5.14 35.96 -8.04
CA CYS A 19 -6.16 35.31 -7.21
C CYS A 19 -5.51 34.28 -6.27
N ASP A 20 -6.23 33.82 -5.27
CA ASP A 20 -5.69 32.91 -4.26
C ASP A 20 -5.03 31.67 -4.87
N THR A 21 -5.65 31.05 -5.88
CA THR A 21 -5.12 29.85 -6.56
C THR A 21 -3.79 30.14 -7.27
N HIS A 22 -3.69 31.25 -8.01
CA HIS A 22 -2.49 31.61 -8.74
C HIS A 22 -1.39 32.15 -7.82
N TYR A 23 -1.76 32.83 -6.73
CA TYR A 23 -0.81 33.23 -5.70
C TYR A 23 -0.18 32.02 -5.01
N GLN A 24 -0.95 30.98 -4.65
CA GLN A 24 -0.42 29.76 -4.04
C GLN A 24 0.52 29.00 -5.00
N ARG A 25 0.19 28.95 -6.29
CA ARG A 25 1.07 28.35 -7.32
C ARG A 25 2.38 29.13 -7.44
N TRP A 26 2.29 30.46 -7.56
CA TRP A 26 3.46 31.30 -7.62
C TRP A 26 4.36 31.15 -6.39
N ARG A 27 3.75 31.18 -5.18
CA ARG A 27 4.47 31.00 -3.91
C ARG A 27 5.21 29.65 -3.84
N LYS A 28 4.60 28.58 -4.33
CA LYS A 28 5.14 27.21 -4.24
C LYS A 28 6.13 26.87 -5.36
N HIS A 29 5.96 27.41 -6.53
CA HIS A 29 6.66 27.00 -7.75
C HIS A 29 7.39 28.12 -8.48
N GLY A 30 7.29 29.37 -8.00
CA GLY A 30 7.88 30.54 -8.67
C GLY A 30 7.16 30.98 -9.95
N ASN A 31 6.12 30.26 -10.37
CA ASN A 31 5.31 30.61 -11.54
C ASN A 31 3.82 30.27 -11.29
N THR A 32 2.94 30.83 -12.12
CA THR A 32 1.49 30.67 -12.03
C THR A 32 0.93 29.52 -12.87
N GLU A 33 1.73 28.99 -13.82
CA GLU A 33 1.31 27.99 -14.80
C GLU A 33 1.48 26.56 -14.30
N THR A 34 2.38 26.33 -13.34
CA THR A 34 2.62 25.00 -12.79
C THR A 34 1.41 24.52 -12.02
N VAL A 35 0.60 23.72 -12.65
CA VAL A 35 -0.44 22.95 -11.95
C VAL A 35 0.27 21.84 -11.21
N SER A 36 0.27 21.87 -9.87
CA SER A 36 0.70 20.70 -9.10
C SER A 36 -0.15 19.51 -9.54
N VAL A 37 0.50 18.49 -10.10
CA VAL A 37 -0.17 17.27 -10.63
C VAL A 37 -0.68 16.41 -9.47
N GLY A 38 -1.26 17.01 -8.48
CA GLY A 38 -1.90 16.35 -7.33
C GLY A 38 -3.41 16.17 -7.47
N GLY A 39 -4.02 16.80 -8.47
CA GLY A 39 -5.41 16.59 -8.82
C GLY A 39 -5.52 15.58 -9.96
N GLN A 40 -6.23 14.49 -9.77
CA GLN A 40 -6.56 13.56 -10.85
C GLN A 40 -7.18 14.34 -12.01
N LYS A 41 -6.54 14.35 -13.18
CA LYS A 41 -7.19 14.79 -14.42
C LYS A 41 -8.36 13.83 -14.66
N LYS A 42 -9.60 14.36 -14.73
CA LYS A 42 -10.78 13.57 -15.12
C LYS A 42 -10.46 12.82 -16.41
N GLY A 43 -10.64 11.50 -16.42
CA GLY A 43 -10.37 10.64 -17.57
C GLY A 43 -8.95 10.07 -17.68
N VAL A 44 -8.03 10.42 -16.78
CA VAL A 44 -6.72 9.75 -16.73
C VAL A 44 -6.82 8.64 -15.68
N PRO A 45 -6.58 7.37 -16.04
CA PRO A 45 -6.56 6.28 -15.08
C PRO A 45 -5.62 6.61 -13.92
N HIS A 46 -5.98 6.18 -12.71
CA HIS A 46 -5.17 6.38 -11.53
C HIS A 46 -3.71 5.97 -11.80
N SER A 47 -2.73 6.65 -11.18
CA SER A 47 -1.28 6.49 -11.43
C SER A 47 -0.76 5.03 -11.37
N TRP A 48 -1.53 4.13 -10.84
CA TRP A 48 -1.30 2.68 -10.82
C TRP A 48 -1.36 2.07 -12.23
N SER A 49 -2.19 2.60 -13.13
CA SER A 49 -2.30 2.15 -14.52
C SER A 49 -1.28 2.81 -15.44
N ARG A 50 -0.57 3.86 -14.96
CA ARG A 50 0.35 4.62 -15.82
C ARG A 50 1.67 3.94 -16.10
N ARG A 51 2.02 2.87 -15.39
CA ARG A 51 3.38 2.33 -15.51
C ARG A 51 3.51 1.13 -16.44
N GLY A 52 2.44 0.74 -17.16
CA GLY A 52 2.55 -0.46 -17.99
C GLY A 52 3.03 -1.70 -17.21
N VAL A 53 3.10 -1.55 -15.89
CA VAL A 53 3.46 -2.62 -15.00
C VAL A 53 2.17 -3.40 -14.81
N GLU A 54 2.06 -4.55 -15.48
CA GLU A 54 1.20 -5.60 -14.98
C GLU A 54 1.20 -5.52 -13.48
N ASN A 55 0.03 -5.63 -12.88
CA ASN A 55 -0.16 -5.48 -11.45
C ASN A 55 0.69 -6.51 -10.69
N LYS A 56 1.99 -6.29 -10.64
CA LYS A 56 2.95 -7.10 -9.86
C LYS A 56 2.60 -7.14 -8.37
N TRP A 57 1.62 -6.32 -7.98
CA TRP A 57 1.24 -6.10 -6.60
C TRP A 57 0.34 -7.18 -6.01
N THR A 58 -0.30 -8.01 -6.86
CA THR A 58 -1.20 -9.05 -6.36
C THR A 58 -0.99 -10.34 -7.16
N LEU A 59 0.02 -11.09 -6.80
CA LEU A 59 0.22 -12.43 -7.35
C LEU A 59 -0.93 -13.33 -6.88
N LYS A 60 -1.41 -14.18 -7.77
CA LYS A 60 -2.38 -15.24 -7.40
C LYS A 60 -1.61 -16.40 -6.78
N SER A 61 -2.28 -17.14 -5.89
CA SER A 61 -1.74 -18.43 -5.45
C SER A 61 -1.58 -19.36 -6.65
N THR A 62 -0.51 -20.12 -6.68
CA THR A 62 -0.19 -21.07 -7.75
C THR A 62 -0.56 -22.50 -7.40
N VAL A 63 -0.78 -22.77 -6.12
CA VAL A 63 -1.13 -24.10 -5.59
C VAL A 63 -2.33 -24.00 -4.64
N ARG A 64 -3.02 -25.12 -4.47
CA ARG A 64 -4.02 -25.28 -3.40
C ARG A 64 -3.28 -25.72 -2.13
N PRO A 65 -3.30 -24.95 -1.03
CA PRO A 65 -2.59 -25.33 0.19
C PRO A 65 -3.12 -26.63 0.78
N SER A 66 -2.23 -27.53 1.13
CA SER A 66 -2.51 -28.69 1.96
C SER A 66 -2.60 -28.29 3.45
N LEU A 67 -3.07 -29.21 4.30
CA LEU A 67 -3.06 -28.99 5.74
C LEU A 67 -1.64 -28.76 6.30
N GLN A 68 -0.64 -29.44 5.74
CA GLN A 68 0.76 -29.25 6.10
C GLN A 68 1.27 -27.86 5.72
N ASP A 69 0.87 -27.34 4.54
CA ASP A 69 1.20 -25.97 4.13
C ASP A 69 0.54 -24.93 5.03
N ILE A 70 -0.70 -25.17 5.44
CA ILE A 70 -1.42 -24.28 6.36
C ILE A 70 -0.74 -24.27 7.73
N ALA A 71 -0.38 -25.43 8.26
CA ALA A 71 0.34 -25.53 9.54
C ALA A 71 1.71 -24.86 9.49
N TRP A 72 2.45 -25.06 8.38
CA TRP A 72 3.72 -24.39 8.13
C TRP A 72 3.54 -22.87 8.10
N ALA A 73 2.55 -22.36 7.35
CA ALA A 73 2.26 -20.95 7.24
C ALA A 73 1.84 -20.33 8.58
N ALA A 74 1.07 -21.06 9.40
CA ALA A 74 0.70 -20.62 10.73
C ALA A 74 1.94 -20.49 11.62
N GLY A 75 2.85 -21.48 11.64
CA GLY A 75 4.10 -21.40 12.39
C GLY A 75 5.00 -20.25 11.91
N PHE A 76 5.07 -20.03 10.60
CA PHE A 76 5.79 -18.88 10.03
C PHE A 76 5.18 -17.55 10.46
N LEU A 77 3.85 -17.42 10.40
CA LEU A 77 3.14 -16.19 10.82
C LEU A 77 3.11 -16.03 12.36
N GLU A 78 3.26 -17.08 13.11
CA GLU A 78 3.43 -17.00 14.57
C GLU A 78 4.71 -16.24 14.94
N GLY A 79 5.83 -16.54 14.26
CA GLY A 79 7.10 -15.87 14.51
C GLY A 79 7.20 -14.50 13.84
N GLU A 80 6.97 -14.45 12.54
CA GLU A 80 7.30 -13.32 11.67
C GLU A 80 6.08 -12.51 11.21
N GLY A 81 4.88 -13.02 11.46
CA GLY A 81 3.65 -12.42 10.96
C GLY A 81 3.21 -11.19 11.75
N SER A 82 2.51 -10.32 11.05
CA SER A 82 1.78 -9.20 11.65
C SER A 82 0.39 -9.11 11.04
N PHE A 83 -0.61 -9.06 11.91
CA PHE A 83 -2.01 -8.89 11.55
C PHE A 83 -2.44 -7.49 11.96
N GLN A 84 -2.89 -6.68 11.03
CA GLN A 84 -3.14 -5.26 11.25
C GLN A 84 -4.42 -4.79 10.59
N ARG A 85 -5.08 -3.83 11.23
CA ARG A 85 -6.18 -3.06 10.65
C ARG A 85 -5.59 -1.87 9.89
N LYS A 86 -6.02 -1.65 8.64
CA LYS A 86 -5.60 -0.54 7.79
C LYS A 86 -6.77 0.35 7.39
N GLY A 87 -6.47 1.55 6.90
CA GLY A 87 -7.46 2.45 6.31
C GLY A 87 -8.52 2.93 7.30
N GLY A 88 -8.14 3.29 8.52
CA GLY A 88 -9.11 3.76 9.52
C GLY A 88 -10.05 2.67 10.04
N GLY A 89 -9.66 1.39 9.94
CA GLY A 89 -10.45 0.26 10.41
C GLY A 89 -11.28 -0.45 9.34
N ILE A 90 -11.13 -0.07 8.06
CA ILE A 90 -11.95 -0.60 6.97
C ILE A 90 -11.39 -1.91 6.40
N SER A 91 -10.07 -2.12 6.47
CA SER A 91 -9.41 -3.24 5.80
C SER A 91 -8.37 -3.92 6.69
N MET A 92 -8.34 -5.24 6.64
CA MET A 92 -7.31 -6.06 7.29
C MET A 92 -6.09 -6.20 6.38
N SER A 93 -4.90 -6.27 6.95
CA SER A 93 -3.69 -6.75 6.27
C SER A 93 -2.94 -7.77 7.13
N VAL A 94 -2.34 -8.72 6.43
CA VAL A 94 -1.40 -9.70 6.97
C VAL A 94 -0.09 -9.51 6.23
N ASN A 95 1.01 -9.43 6.95
CA ASN A 95 2.34 -9.33 6.35
C ASN A 95 3.38 -10.13 7.14
N ALA A 96 4.45 -10.50 6.47
CA ALA A 96 5.64 -11.09 7.07
C ALA A 96 6.89 -10.53 6.40
N VAL A 97 7.98 -10.42 7.14
CA VAL A 97 9.25 -9.84 6.68
C VAL A 97 10.38 -10.80 6.97
N GLN A 98 11.26 -11.02 5.98
CA GLN A 98 12.42 -11.90 6.11
C GLN A 98 13.62 -11.39 5.32
N VAL A 99 14.82 -11.71 5.79
CA VAL A 99 16.05 -11.52 5.03
C VAL A 99 16.09 -12.52 3.86
N ASN A 100 15.76 -13.78 4.13
CA ASN A 100 15.68 -14.81 3.10
C ASN A 100 14.38 -14.69 2.32
N LYS A 101 14.47 -14.72 0.99
CA LYS A 101 13.33 -14.62 0.10
C LYS A 101 12.40 -15.85 0.15
N GLU A 102 12.97 -17.03 0.32
CA GLU A 102 12.26 -18.31 0.16
C GLU A 102 10.98 -18.44 1.02
N PRO A 103 10.99 -18.18 2.35
CA PRO A 103 9.77 -18.32 3.14
C PRO A 103 8.64 -17.38 2.69
N VAL A 104 8.98 -16.12 2.37
CA VAL A 104 7.99 -15.14 1.91
C VAL A 104 7.53 -15.40 0.47
N GLN A 105 8.39 -15.99 -0.37
CA GLN A 105 8.05 -16.47 -1.70
C GLN A 105 7.04 -17.63 -1.61
N ARG A 106 7.26 -18.59 -0.70
CA ARG A 106 6.31 -19.68 -0.43
C ARG A 106 4.95 -19.16 0.02
N MET A 107 4.90 -18.09 0.83
CA MET A 107 3.62 -17.45 1.20
C MET A 107 2.88 -16.92 -0.03
N VAL A 108 3.59 -16.37 -1.03
CA VAL A 108 2.98 -15.95 -2.30
C VAL A 108 2.42 -17.15 -3.06
N GLU A 109 3.15 -18.24 -3.15
CA GLU A 109 2.73 -19.45 -3.87
C GLU A 109 1.47 -20.05 -3.24
N LEU A 110 1.41 -20.11 -1.92
CA LEU A 110 0.29 -20.69 -1.18
C LEU A 110 -0.95 -19.79 -1.18
N PHE A 111 -0.77 -18.49 -0.97
CA PHE A 111 -1.88 -17.59 -0.67
C PHE A 111 -1.97 -16.38 -1.62
N GLY A 112 -1.02 -16.21 -2.52
CA GLY A 112 -0.90 -15.01 -3.33
C GLY A 112 -0.50 -13.79 -2.49
N GLY A 113 -0.76 -12.60 -2.99
CA GLY A 113 -0.40 -11.35 -2.32
C GLY A 113 0.71 -10.62 -3.05
N SER A 114 1.35 -9.67 -2.40
CA SER A 114 2.47 -8.92 -2.95
C SER A 114 3.80 -9.34 -2.30
N LEU A 115 4.87 -9.32 -3.08
CA LEU A 115 6.23 -9.55 -2.61
C LEU A 115 7.11 -8.39 -3.03
N ASN A 116 7.70 -7.73 -2.06
CA ASN A 116 8.55 -6.55 -2.29
C ASN A 116 9.89 -6.71 -1.58
N MET A 117 10.95 -6.24 -2.21
CA MET A 117 12.27 -6.12 -1.60
C MET A 117 12.48 -4.67 -1.15
N TYR A 118 12.96 -4.51 0.07
CA TYR A 118 13.34 -3.22 0.63
C TYR A 118 14.83 -3.19 0.91
N ARG A 119 15.51 -2.30 0.21
CA ARG A 119 16.94 -2.02 0.46
C ARG A 119 17.10 -1.27 1.76
N ARG A 120 18.00 -1.72 2.59
CA ARG A 120 18.35 -1.09 3.88
C ARG A 120 19.73 -0.45 3.79
N LYS A 121 19.96 0.55 4.63
CA LYS A 121 21.28 1.17 4.74
C LYS A 121 22.26 0.18 5.38
N LEU A 122 23.47 0.10 4.83
CA LEU A 122 24.55 -0.66 5.43
C LEU A 122 24.75 -0.25 6.91
N PRO A 123 25.08 -1.20 7.81
CA PRO A 123 25.41 -2.61 7.56
C PRO A 123 24.19 -3.57 7.53
N SER A 124 22.95 -3.07 7.52
CA SER A 124 21.76 -3.92 7.57
C SER A 124 21.51 -4.64 6.23
N ALA A 125 21.17 -5.94 6.29
CA ALA A 125 20.78 -6.71 5.11
C ALA A 125 19.45 -6.23 4.53
N ASP A 126 19.29 -6.35 3.21
CA ASP A 126 18.03 -6.13 2.53
C ASP A 126 16.98 -7.13 3.04
N ILE A 127 15.71 -6.73 2.99
CA ILE A 127 14.61 -7.54 3.49
C ILE A 127 13.54 -7.75 2.42
N TRP A 128 12.94 -8.93 2.43
CA TRP A 128 11.78 -9.27 1.65
C TRP A 128 10.53 -9.17 2.50
N ARG A 129 9.50 -8.56 1.96
CA ARG A 129 8.19 -8.44 2.60
C ARG A 129 7.10 -9.02 1.72
N TRP A 130 6.41 -10.00 2.26
CA TRP A 130 5.13 -10.45 1.74
C TRP A 130 3.98 -9.71 2.42
N GLU A 131 2.93 -9.40 1.67
CA GLU A 131 1.73 -8.76 2.19
C GLU A 131 0.48 -9.20 1.44
N ALA A 132 -0.57 -9.48 2.19
CA ALA A 132 -1.94 -9.64 1.71
C ALA A 132 -2.86 -8.62 2.39
N SER A 133 -3.92 -8.17 1.71
CA SER A 133 -4.84 -7.17 2.24
C SER A 133 -6.30 -7.50 1.89
N GLY A 134 -7.24 -6.85 2.59
CA GLY A 134 -8.67 -6.97 2.35
C GLY A 134 -9.23 -8.36 2.59
N ALA A 135 -10.12 -8.81 1.71
CA ALA A 135 -10.77 -10.13 1.82
C ALA A 135 -9.76 -11.30 1.83
N ARG A 136 -8.66 -11.18 1.05
CA ARG A 136 -7.59 -12.18 1.04
C ARG A 136 -6.93 -12.29 2.41
N ALA A 137 -6.57 -11.17 3.03
CA ALA A 137 -5.97 -11.17 4.36
C ALA A 137 -6.88 -11.82 5.40
N ARG A 138 -8.17 -11.52 5.36
CA ARG A 138 -9.18 -12.18 6.23
C ARG A 138 -9.25 -13.68 5.99
N GLY A 139 -9.29 -14.10 4.73
CA GLY A 139 -9.29 -15.54 4.39
C GLY A 139 -8.07 -16.26 4.93
N ILE A 140 -6.88 -15.71 4.72
CA ILE A 140 -5.62 -16.27 5.24
C ILE A 140 -5.65 -16.33 6.78
N ALA A 141 -5.98 -15.22 7.43
CA ALA A 141 -6.01 -15.12 8.88
C ALA A 141 -6.94 -16.19 9.49
N MET A 142 -8.15 -16.35 8.95
CA MET A 142 -9.10 -17.36 9.42
C MET A 142 -8.63 -18.79 9.13
N THR A 143 -7.94 -19.01 8.01
CA THR A 143 -7.37 -20.33 7.66
C THR A 143 -6.28 -20.76 8.64
N VAL A 144 -5.40 -19.84 9.03
CA VAL A 144 -4.31 -20.15 9.97
C VAL A 144 -4.71 -20.02 11.45
N TYR A 145 -5.81 -19.36 11.74
CA TYR A 145 -6.28 -19.03 13.11
C TYR A 145 -6.25 -20.20 14.08
N PRO A 146 -6.74 -21.43 13.74
CA PRO A 146 -6.76 -22.56 14.67
C PRO A 146 -5.37 -23.04 15.10
N PHE A 147 -4.32 -22.68 14.36
CA PHE A 147 -2.94 -23.11 14.58
C PHE A 147 -2.09 -22.04 15.27
N LEU A 148 -2.66 -20.85 15.51
CA LEU A 148 -1.96 -19.75 16.15
C LEU A 148 -2.08 -19.80 17.68
N SER A 149 -1.09 -19.24 18.38
CA SER A 149 -1.15 -19.03 19.83
C SER A 149 -2.29 -18.08 20.22
N GLY A 150 -2.76 -18.16 21.46
CA GLY A 150 -3.82 -17.28 21.96
C GLY A 150 -3.50 -15.78 21.79
N LYS A 151 -2.22 -15.38 21.93
CA LYS A 151 -1.76 -14.01 21.66
C LYS A 151 -1.99 -13.60 20.20
N ARG A 152 -1.64 -14.47 19.26
CA ARG A 152 -1.82 -14.21 17.83
C ARG A 152 -3.28 -14.26 17.42
N GLN A 153 -4.05 -15.17 18.00
CA GLN A 153 -5.50 -15.23 17.81
C GLN A 153 -6.17 -13.91 18.24
N ALA A 154 -5.81 -13.37 19.41
CA ALA A 154 -6.31 -12.07 19.85
C ALA A 154 -5.93 -10.94 18.89
N GLN A 155 -4.70 -10.95 18.33
CA GLN A 155 -4.27 -9.99 17.32
C GLN A 155 -5.09 -10.10 16.01
N VAL A 156 -5.37 -11.33 15.56
CA VAL A 156 -6.24 -11.56 14.40
C VAL A 156 -7.63 -10.98 14.64
N LEU A 157 -8.25 -11.31 15.78
CA LEU A 157 -9.59 -10.82 16.12
C LEU A 157 -9.65 -9.28 16.19
N SER A 158 -8.61 -8.64 16.73
CA SER A 158 -8.54 -7.16 16.78
C SER A 158 -8.34 -6.52 15.42
N ALA A 159 -7.85 -7.27 14.42
CA ALA A 159 -7.59 -6.79 13.07
C ALA A 159 -8.76 -7.04 12.10
N LEU A 160 -9.71 -7.87 12.45
CA LEU A 160 -10.95 -8.14 11.69
C LEU A 160 -11.94 -6.99 11.80
#